data_64749f3ddfba7da31989b41f009fe2bf
#
_entry.id   64749f3ddfba7da31989b41f009fe2bf
#
_cell.length_a   1.000
_cell.length_b   1.000
_cell.length_c   1.000
_cell.angle_alpha   90.00
_cell.angle_beta   90.00
_cell.angle_gamma   90.00
#
_symmetry.space_group_name_H-M   'P 1'
#
loop_
_entity.id
_entity.type
_entity.pdbx_description
1 polymer ?
#
loop_
_entity_poly.entity_id
_entity_poly.type
_entity_poly.pdbx_seq_one_letter_code
_entity_poly.pdbx_strand_id
1 'polypeptide(L)'
;MSTETAEIQLKKPKEGLFSKKNRKLITDPLDDSNPVTVQVLGICAALAITVQVEQAVVMSMSVLFVLMGGNLIISLLRNVIPNRIRIIVQLVVVAALVIIVNEVLKAYLPDVSTKLSVFVGLIITNCIIMGRLEAFALGNKPWPSVLDGFGNSMGYAWILIVVAVFREFFGSGTLYGFKILEPLGLYDLGYMNNNMMILPPMALITVGIIIWVQRARNTKLIEAN
;
A
#
# COMPACT_ATOMS: atom_id res chain seq x y z
N MET A 1 52.83 -6.61 -4.78
CA MET A 1 51.86 -6.91 -3.73
C MET A 1 50.64 -6.01 -3.94
N SER A 2 50.01 -6.03 -5.10
CA SER A 2 48.87 -5.14 -5.45
C SER A 2 48.02 -5.64 -6.65
N THR A 3 48.04 -6.96 -6.93
CA THR A 3 47.26 -7.55 -8.04
C THR A 3 46.30 -8.66 -7.61
N GLU A 4 46.24 -8.99 -6.34
CA GLU A 4 45.45 -10.12 -5.82
C GLU A 4 44.10 -9.70 -5.17
N THR A 5 43.87 -8.39 -5.01
CA THR A 5 42.64 -7.84 -4.41
C THR A 5 41.57 -7.46 -5.42
N ALA A 6 41.82 -7.62 -6.72
CA ALA A 6 40.87 -7.22 -7.79
C ALA A 6 39.98 -8.39 -8.30
N GLU A 7 40.28 -9.62 -7.98
CA GLU A 7 39.54 -10.80 -8.51
C GLU A 7 38.48 -11.40 -7.58
N ILE A 8 38.26 -10.85 -6.40
CA ILE A 8 37.14 -11.22 -5.53
C ILE A 8 35.90 -10.35 -5.80
N GLN A 9 35.72 -9.89 -7.00
CA GLN A 9 34.40 -9.44 -7.50
C GLN A 9 33.61 -10.68 -7.95
N LEU A 10 33.32 -11.47 -6.95
CA LEU A 10 32.31 -12.50 -6.89
C LEU A 10 31.30 -12.45 -8.04
N LYS A 11 31.39 -13.47 -8.84
CA LYS A 11 30.30 -14.08 -9.59
C LYS A 11 29.15 -14.34 -8.61
N LYS A 12 28.29 -13.32 -8.38
CA LYS A 12 27.02 -13.51 -7.62
C LYS A 12 26.25 -14.63 -8.32
N PRO A 13 25.92 -15.72 -7.62
CA PRO A 13 25.16 -16.80 -8.21
C PRO A 13 23.89 -16.23 -8.83
N LYS A 14 23.49 -16.70 -9.99
CA LYS A 14 22.20 -16.43 -10.62
C LYS A 14 21.15 -16.91 -9.63
N GLU A 15 20.63 -16.01 -8.78
CA GLU A 15 19.52 -16.31 -7.88
C GLU A 15 18.35 -16.73 -8.74
N GLY A 16 17.84 -17.94 -8.55
CA GLY A 16 16.68 -18.45 -9.27
C GLY A 16 15.49 -17.52 -9.04
N LEU A 17 14.67 -17.34 -10.07
CA LEU A 17 13.47 -16.47 -10.07
C LEU A 17 12.53 -16.70 -8.87
N PHE A 18 12.52 -17.90 -8.29
CA PHE A 18 11.73 -18.32 -7.12
C PHE A 18 12.62 -18.75 -5.92
N SER A 19 13.72 -18.04 -5.64
CA SER A 19 14.55 -18.29 -4.46
C SER A 19 13.73 -18.06 -3.17
N LYS A 20 14.07 -18.77 -2.08
CA LYS A 20 13.50 -18.57 -0.72
C LYS A 20 13.53 -17.10 -0.29
N LYS A 21 14.53 -16.34 -0.74
CA LYS A 21 14.68 -14.89 -0.51
C LYS A 21 13.58 -14.08 -1.20
N ASN A 22 13.26 -14.43 -2.46
CA ASN A 22 12.20 -13.75 -3.22
C ASN A 22 10.80 -14.03 -2.65
N ARG A 23 10.57 -15.25 -2.17
CA ARG A 23 9.30 -15.61 -1.50
C ARG A 23 9.15 -14.87 -0.17
N LYS A 24 10.24 -14.64 0.54
CA LYS A 24 10.25 -13.85 1.77
C LYS A 24 9.86 -12.39 1.51
N LEU A 25 10.30 -11.78 0.41
CA LEU A 25 9.89 -10.42 0.01
C LEU A 25 8.37 -10.26 -0.20
N ILE A 26 7.65 -11.33 -0.50
CA ILE A 26 6.19 -11.31 -0.64
C ILE A 26 5.51 -11.55 0.71
N THR A 27 6.07 -12.42 1.55
CA THR A 27 5.41 -12.87 2.79
C THR A 27 5.67 -11.93 3.96
N ASP A 28 6.87 -11.37 4.07
CA ASP A 28 7.25 -10.47 5.17
C ASP A 28 6.34 -9.21 5.27
N PRO A 29 5.96 -8.55 4.15
CA PRO A 29 5.08 -7.38 4.22
C PRO A 29 3.64 -7.69 4.62
N LEU A 30 3.22 -8.96 4.61
CA LEU A 30 1.87 -9.33 5.05
C LEU A 30 1.74 -9.32 6.58
N ASP A 31 2.79 -9.70 7.30
CA ASP A 31 2.74 -9.84 8.77
C ASP A 31 3.87 -9.10 9.49
N ASP A 32 5.12 -9.54 9.34
CA ASP A 32 6.26 -9.06 10.15
C ASP A 32 6.73 -7.65 9.77
N SER A 33 6.56 -7.22 8.52
CA SER A 33 7.04 -5.94 7.99
C SER A 33 5.95 -5.19 7.21
N ASN A 34 4.72 -5.23 7.74
CA ASN A 34 3.60 -4.59 7.07
C ASN A 34 3.83 -3.08 6.91
N PRO A 35 3.60 -2.51 5.71
CA PRO A 35 3.88 -1.10 5.44
C PRO A 35 3.04 -0.14 6.28
N VAL A 36 1.80 -0.49 6.62
CA VAL A 36 0.90 0.39 7.38
C VAL A 36 1.13 0.27 8.88
N THR A 37 1.21 -0.96 9.40
CA THR A 37 1.21 -1.20 10.85
C THR A 37 2.59 -1.16 11.47
N VAL A 38 3.64 -1.54 10.73
CA VAL A 38 5.02 -1.57 11.22
C VAL A 38 5.82 -0.37 10.73
N GLN A 39 5.75 -0.08 9.43
CA GLN A 39 6.48 1.04 8.82
C GLN A 39 5.73 2.37 8.92
N VAL A 40 4.45 2.35 9.32
CA VAL A 40 3.60 3.55 9.49
C VAL A 40 3.48 4.36 8.18
N LEU A 41 3.52 3.68 7.03
CA LEU A 41 3.39 4.29 5.70
C LEU A 41 1.95 4.15 5.17
N GLY A 42 1.45 5.19 4.50
CA GLY A 42 0.14 5.15 3.85
C GLY A 42 -1.06 5.42 4.77
N ILE A 43 -0.86 5.90 5.99
CA ILE A 43 -1.95 6.27 6.92
C ILE A 43 -2.83 7.38 6.32
N CYS A 44 -2.25 8.35 5.61
CA CYS A 44 -3.01 9.44 4.97
C CYS A 44 -4.09 8.91 4.01
N ALA A 45 -3.77 7.91 3.19
CA ALA A 45 -4.74 7.27 2.31
C ALA A 45 -5.76 6.44 3.10
N ALA A 46 -5.33 5.74 4.15
CA ALA A 46 -6.22 4.99 5.03
C ALA A 46 -7.26 5.89 5.71
N LEU A 47 -6.90 7.11 6.09
CA LEU A 47 -7.83 8.08 6.68
C LEU A 47 -8.86 8.60 5.67
N ALA A 48 -8.42 8.89 4.44
CA ALA A 48 -9.22 9.56 3.44
C ALA A 48 -10.20 8.62 2.70
N ILE A 49 -9.76 7.39 2.38
CA ILE A 49 -10.42 6.53 1.37
C ILE A 49 -11.25 5.41 1.99
N THR A 50 -11.02 5.06 3.26
CA THR A 50 -11.65 3.91 3.89
C THR A 50 -13.11 4.15 4.36
N VAL A 51 -13.80 5.13 3.79
CA VAL A 51 -15.22 5.40 4.09
C VAL A 51 -16.13 4.35 3.44
N GLN A 52 -15.78 3.88 2.25
CA GLN A 52 -16.49 2.85 1.49
C GLN A 52 -15.53 1.75 1.04
N VAL A 53 -15.96 0.50 1.16
CA VAL A 53 -15.15 -0.67 0.75
C VAL A 53 -14.86 -0.65 -0.74
N GLU A 54 -15.82 -0.25 -1.57
CA GLU A 54 -15.66 -0.13 -3.02
C GLU A 54 -14.47 0.77 -3.39
N GLN A 55 -14.39 1.95 -2.78
CA GLN A 55 -13.29 2.91 -3.01
C GLN A 55 -11.95 2.36 -2.53
N ALA A 56 -11.95 1.68 -1.38
CA ALA A 56 -10.74 1.07 -0.82
C ALA A 56 -10.18 -0.04 -1.71
N VAL A 57 -11.04 -0.87 -2.30
CA VAL A 57 -10.63 -1.94 -3.23
C VAL A 57 -10.03 -1.35 -4.51
N VAL A 58 -10.72 -0.40 -5.15
CA VAL A 58 -10.24 0.24 -6.39
C VAL A 58 -8.91 0.95 -6.13
N MET A 59 -8.77 1.65 -5.01
CA MET A 59 -7.53 2.32 -4.63
C MET A 59 -6.39 1.32 -4.38
N SER A 60 -6.67 0.20 -3.74
CA SER A 60 -5.68 -0.86 -3.50
C SER A 60 -5.15 -1.45 -4.80
N MET A 61 -6.02 -1.69 -5.77
CA MET A 61 -5.62 -2.17 -7.10
C MET A 61 -4.80 -1.12 -7.86
N SER A 62 -5.19 0.15 -7.76
CA SER A 62 -4.45 1.25 -8.38
C SER A 62 -3.05 1.39 -7.81
N VAL A 63 -2.91 1.35 -6.49
CA VAL A 63 -1.61 1.39 -5.80
C VAL A 63 -0.75 0.19 -6.15
N LEU A 64 -1.34 -1.02 -6.25
CA LEU A 64 -0.62 -2.23 -6.67
C LEU A 64 0.01 -2.04 -8.05
N PHE A 65 -0.76 -1.57 -9.03
CA PHE A 65 -0.27 -1.34 -10.38
C PHE A 65 0.83 -0.26 -10.42
N VAL A 66 0.59 0.88 -9.76
CA VAL A 66 1.54 2.01 -9.74
C VAL A 66 2.82 1.64 -9.00
N LEU A 67 2.74 0.91 -7.89
CA LEU A 67 3.92 0.51 -7.11
C LEU A 67 4.77 -0.52 -7.87
N MET A 68 4.15 -1.51 -8.50
CA MET A 68 4.88 -2.49 -9.32
C MET A 68 5.53 -1.83 -10.54
N GLY A 69 4.78 -1.01 -11.27
CA GLY A 69 5.27 -0.28 -12.45
C GLY A 69 6.36 0.73 -12.08
N GLY A 70 6.16 1.49 -11.01
CA GLY A 70 7.14 2.45 -10.50
C GLY A 70 8.45 1.78 -10.07
N ASN A 71 8.36 0.69 -9.29
CA ASN A 71 9.52 -0.09 -8.89
C ASN A 71 10.30 -0.65 -10.09
N LEU A 72 9.60 -1.12 -11.12
CA LEU A 72 10.22 -1.62 -12.34
C LEU A 72 10.97 -0.50 -13.07
N ILE A 73 10.29 0.61 -13.35
CA ILE A 73 10.85 1.74 -14.11
C ILE A 73 12.03 2.37 -13.37
N ILE A 74 11.89 2.67 -12.08
CA ILE A 74 12.95 3.29 -11.28
C ILE A 74 14.16 2.35 -11.14
N SER A 75 13.94 1.05 -10.97
CA SER A 75 15.05 0.08 -10.93
C SER A 75 15.79 -0.03 -12.27
N LEU A 76 15.12 0.17 -13.40
CA LEU A 76 15.76 0.23 -14.72
C LEU A 76 16.57 1.54 -14.88
N LEU A 77 16.02 2.66 -14.43
CA LEU A 77 16.64 3.98 -14.56
C LEU A 77 17.70 4.27 -13.46
N ARG A 78 17.89 3.41 -12.49
CA ARG A 78 18.72 3.64 -11.30
C ARG A 78 20.17 4.10 -11.61
N ASN A 79 20.74 3.66 -12.73
CA ASN A 79 22.11 4.00 -13.14
C ASN A 79 22.22 5.37 -13.82
N VAL A 80 21.11 5.95 -14.24
CA VAL A 80 21.03 7.22 -14.98
C VAL A 80 20.64 8.38 -14.07
N ILE A 81 19.95 8.09 -12.96
CA ILE A 81 19.39 9.11 -12.08
C ILE A 81 20.46 9.63 -11.11
N PRO A 82 20.84 10.92 -11.18
CA PRO A 82 21.75 11.52 -10.21
C PRO A 82 21.04 11.74 -8.86
N ASN A 83 21.80 11.62 -7.76
CA ASN A 83 21.27 11.67 -6.40
C ASN A 83 20.50 12.96 -6.06
N ARG A 84 20.82 14.08 -6.72
CA ARG A 84 20.19 15.38 -6.43
C ARG A 84 18.75 15.50 -6.91
N ILE A 85 18.39 14.81 -7.99
CA ILE A 85 17.07 14.94 -8.64
C ILE A 85 16.22 13.66 -8.56
N ARG A 86 16.66 12.65 -7.81
CA ARG A 86 16.03 11.34 -7.75
C ARG A 86 14.54 11.40 -7.32
N ILE A 87 14.23 12.23 -6.32
CA ILE A 87 12.84 12.39 -5.83
C ILE A 87 11.94 12.99 -6.93
N ILE A 88 12.46 13.97 -7.68
CA ILE A 88 11.70 14.59 -8.77
C ILE A 88 11.40 13.57 -9.88
N VAL A 89 12.40 12.77 -10.25
CA VAL A 89 12.23 11.72 -11.27
C VAL A 89 11.21 10.67 -10.80
N GLN A 90 11.26 10.25 -9.54
CA GLN A 90 10.29 9.33 -8.97
C GLN A 90 8.87 9.89 -9.03
N LEU A 91 8.67 11.16 -8.63
CA LEU A 91 7.37 11.82 -8.69
C LEU A 91 6.82 11.89 -10.12
N VAL A 92 7.66 12.21 -11.10
CA VAL A 92 7.25 12.28 -12.51
C VAL A 92 6.82 10.91 -13.04
N VAL A 93 7.59 9.86 -12.74
CA VAL A 93 7.26 8.49 -13.15
C VAL A 93 5.95 8.03 -12.51
N VAL A 94 5.78 8.26 -11.20
CA VAL A 94 4.55 7.91 -10.49
C VAL A 94 3.36 8.70 -11.05
N ALA A 95 3.51 10.00 -11.30
CA ALA A 95 2.46 10.82 -11.88
C ALA A 95 2.01 10.31 -13.25
N ALA A 96 2.96 9.94 -14.13
CA ALA A 96 2.65 9.36 -15.44
C ALA A 96 1.85 8.06 -15.31
N LEU A 97 2.25 7.15 -14.42
CA LEU A 97 1.53 5.90 -14.18
C LEU A 97 0.12 6.15 -13.61
N VAL A 98 -0.01 7.12 -12.70
CA VAL A 98 -1.30 7.48 -12.10
C VAL A 98 -2.25 8.08 -13.14
N ILE A 99 -1.76 8.89 -14.08
CA ILE A 99 -2.58 9.41 -15.18
C ILE A 99 -3.12 8.24 -16.04
N ILE A 100 -2.29 7.26 -16.37
CA ILE A 100 -2.72 6.07 -17.11
C ILE A 100 -3.83 5.33 -16.35
N VAL A 101 -3.64 5.09 -15.05
CA VAL A 101 -4.65 4.43 -14.20
C VAL A 101 -5.94 5.23 -14.16
N ASN A 102 -5.87 6.55 -14.04
CA ASN A 102 -7.04 7.43 -14.02
C ASN A 102 -7.84 7.36 -15.34
N GLU A 103 -7.17 7.36 -16.49
CA GLU A 103 -7.84 7.24 -17.79
C GLU A 103 -8.49 5.85 -17.96
N VAL A 104 -7.84 4.79 -17.48
CA VAL A 104 -8.43 3.44 -17.46
C VAL A 104 -9.66 3.38 -16.56
N LEU A 105 -9.59 3.97 -15.36
CA LEU A 105 -10.74 4.04 -14.43
C LEU A 105 -11.91 4.81 -15.02
N LYS A 106 -11.67 5.93 -15.71
CA LYS A 106 -12.71 6.69 -16.40
C LYS A 106 -13.39 5.89 -17.50
N ALA A 107 -12.63 5.05 -18.20
CA ALA A 107 -13.15 4.23 -19.29
C ALA A 107 -14.06 3.09 -18.81
N TYR A 108 -13.71 2.45 -17.68
CA TYR A 108 -14.41 1.24 -17.21
C TYR A 108 -15.39 1.49 -16.06
N LEU A 109 -15.13 2.47 -15.19
CA LEU A 109 -15.90 2.75 -13.97
C LEU A 109 -16.11 4.26 -13.79
N PRO A 110 -16.95 4.91 -14.64
CA PRO A 110 -17.14 6.37 -14.62
C PRO A 110 -17.72 6.86 -13.28
N ASP A 111 -18.63 6.12 -12.64
CA ASP A 111 -19.27 6.50 -11.38
C ASP A 111 -18.27 6.51 -10.21
N VAL A 112 -17.38 5.52 -10.18
CA VAL A 112 -16.32 5.43 -9.16
C VAL A 112 -15.22 6.45 -9.44
N SER A 113 -14.90 6.69 -10.71
CA SER A 113 -13.88 7.66 -11.12
C SER A 113 -14.23 9.09 -10.67
N THR A 114 -15.48 9.52 -10.76
CA THR A 114 -15.90 10.85 -10.31
C THR A 114 -15.73 11.04 -8.79
N LYS A 115 -16.02 10.01 -8.01
CA LYS A 115 -15.81 10.00 -6.56
C LYS A 115 -14.32 9.95 -6.18
N LEU A 116 -13.53 9.22 -6.95
CA LEU A 116 -12.09 9.01 -6.71
C LEU A 116 -11.20 10.09 -7.33
N SER A 117 -11.70 10.96 -8.21
CA SER A 117 -10.90 11.96 -8.92
C SER A 117 -10.07 12.85 -7.97
N VAL A 118 -10.63 13.19 -6.80
CA VAL A 118 -9.95 13.95 -5.76
C VAL A 118 -8.84 13.11 -5.09
N PHE A 119 -9.04 11.79 -4.96
CA PHE A 119 -8.13 10.89 -4.27
C PHE A 119 -7.02 10.34 -5.17
N VAL A 120 -7.16 10.44 -6.49
CA VAL A 120 -6.11 10.05 -7.46
C VAL A 120 -4.82 10.84 -7.20
N GLY A 121 -4.93 12.11 -6.83
CA GLY A 121 -3.78 12.92 -6.41
C GLY A 121 -3.05 12.37 -5.18
N LEU A 122 -3.76 11.69 -4.26
CA LEU A 122 -3.16 11.07 -3.08
C LEU A 122 -2.33 9.83 -3.42
N ILE A 123 -2.50 9.22 -4.59
CA ILE A 123 -1.63 8.12 -5.04
C ILE A 123 -0.23 8.64 -5.32
N ILE A 124 -0.12 9.80 -5.97
CA ILE A 124 1.17 10.40 -6.35
C ILE A 124 2.00 10.71 -5.11
N THR A 125 1.36 11.26 -4.07
CA THR A 125 2.02 11.64 -2.81
C THR A 125 1.99 10.55 -1.74
N ASN A 126 1.60 9.33 -2.09
CA ASN A 126 1.47 8.24 -1.13
C ASN A 126 2.84 7.82 -0.60
N CYS A 127 2.99 7.90 0.74
CA CYS A 127 4.24 7.60 1.43
C CYS A 127 4.74 6.16 1.16
N ILE A 128 3.85 5.20 0.93
CA ILE A 128 4.26 3.82 0.65
C ILE A 128 4.96 3.72 -0.71
N ILE A 129 4.45 4.40 -1.74
CA ILE A 129 5.04 4.39 -3.08
C ILE A 129 6.41 5.04 -3.02
N MET A 130 6.48 6.28 -2.52
CA MET A 130 7.75 7.01 -2.40
C MET A 130 8.75 6.27 -1.52
N GLY A 131 8.32 5.73 -0.38
CA GLY A 131 9.16 5.00 0.54
C GLY A 131 9.79 3.75 -0.07
N ARG A 132 9.03 2.97 -0.87
CA ARG A 132 9.56 1.76 -1.50
C ARG A 132 10.41 2.04 -2.72
N LEU A 133 10.08 3.06 -3.52
CA LEU A 133 10.91 3.51 -4.63
C LEU A 133 12.30 3.95 -4.14
N GLU A 134 12.35 4.70 -3.05
CA GLU A 134 13.59 5.21 -2.47
C GLU A 134 14.38 4.11 -1.73
N ALA A 135 13.72 3.35 -0.86
CA ALA A 135 14.41 2.39 0.00
C ALA A 135 14.82 1.11 -0.73
N PHE A 136 14.08 0.67 -1.73
CA PHE A 136 14.30 -0.64 -2.34
C PHE A 136 14.62 -0.58 -3.84
N ALA A 137 13.83 0.14 -4.65
CA ALA A 137 13.96 0.09 -6.11
C ALA A 137 15.28 0.66 -6.63
N LEU A 138 15.81 1.72 -6.01
CA LEU A 138 17.09 2.32 -6.38
C LEU A 138 18.30 1.41 -6.07
N GLY A 139 18.20 0.54 -5.06
CA GLY A 139 19.31 -0.32 -4.62
C GLY A 139 19.32 -1.70 -5.27
N ASN A 140 18.20 -2.18 -5.79
CA ASN A 140 18.03 -3.57 -6.20
C ASN A 140 17.75 -3.73 -7.70
N LYS A 141 17.88 -4.99 -8.17
CA LYS A 141 17.58 -5.36 -9.55
C LYS A 141 16.06 -5.27 -9.83
N PRO A 142 15.63 -5.12 -11.11
CA PRO A 142 14.22 -4.95 -11.45
C PRO A 142 13.30 -6.07 -10.93
N TRP A 143 13.72 -7.31 -11.03
CA TRP A 143 12.89 -8.45 -10.62
C TRP A 143 12.57 -8.48 -9.12
N PRO A 144 13.55 -8.43 -8.19
CA PRO A 144 13.27 -8.30 -6.76
C PRO A 144 12.45 -7.06 -6.42
N SER A 145 12.64 -5.95 -7.14
CA SER A 145 11.91 -4.70 -6.90
C SER A 145 10.41 -4.83 -7.23
N VAL A 146 10.06 -5.55 -8.30
CA VAL A 146 8.66 -5.84 -8.64
C VAL A 146 8.02 -6.74 -7.58
N LEU A 147 8.73 -7.77 -7.12
CA LEU A 147 8.23 -8.66 -6.07
C LEU A 147 8.04 -7.95 -4.73
N ASP A 148 8.95 -7.06 -4.37
CA ASP A 148 8.81 -6.20 -3.20
C ASP A 148 7.60 -5.27 -3.32
N GLY A 149 7.41 -4.66 -4.49
CA GLY A 149 6.22 -3.84 -4.79
C GLY A 149 4.93 -4.62 -4.65
N PHE A 150 4.87 -5.84 -5.16
CA PHE A 150 3.72 -6.72 -5.03
C PHE A 150 3.43 -7.06 -3.55
N GLY A 151 4.44 -7.51 -2.79
CA GLY A 151 4.28 -7.87 -1.39
C GLY A 151 3.80 -6.70 -0.52
N ASN A 152 4.41 -5.52 -0.68
CA ASN A 152 4.02 -4.33 0.09
C ASN A 152 2.64 -3.80 -0.30
N SER A 153 2.26 -3.84 -1.58
CA SER A 153 0.92 -3.44 -2.01
C SER A 153 -0.17 -4.39 -1.51
N MET A 154 0.10 -5.70 -1.43
CA MET A 154 -0.84 -6.66 -0.83
C MET A 154 -1.00 -6.44 0.67
N GLY A 155 0.10 -6.20 1.41
CA GLY A 155 0.05 -5.86 2.83
C GLY A 155 -0.73 -4.57 3.10
N TYR A 156 -0.54 -3.56 2.25
CA TYR A 156 -1.30 -2.31 2.29
C TYR A 156 -2.79 -2.52 1.99
N ALA A 157 -3.11 -3.23 0.92
CA ALA A 157 -4.49 -3.53 0.51
C ALA A 157 -5.27 -4.24 1.62
N TRP A 158 -4.64 -5.22 2.26
CA TRP A 158 -5.26 -5.96 3.35
C TRP A 158 -5.71 -5.04 4.48
N ILE A 159 -4.83 -4.17 4.97
CA ILE A 159 -5.17 -3.23 6.06
C ILE A 159 -6.24 -2.23 5.63
N LEU A 160 -6.14 -1.67 4.41
CA LEU A 160 -7.16 -0.75 3.90
C LEU A 160 -8.55 -1.38 3.87
N ILE A 161 -8.67 -2.60 3.35
CA ILE A 161 -9.93 -3.31 3.24
C ILE A 161 -10.49 -3.62 4.64
N VAL A 162 -9.66 -4.08 5.57
CA VAL A 162 -10.10 -4.34 6.96
C VAL A 162 -10.64 -3.07 7.61
N VAL A 163 -9.92 -1.96 7.50
CA VAL A 163 -10.37 -0.67 8.07
C VAL A 163 -11.65 -0.18 7.38
N ALA A 164 -11.76 -0.31 6.05
CA ALA A 164 -12.93 0.11 5.29
C ALA A 164 -14.18 -0.71 5.67
N VAL A 165 -14.04 -2.03 5.75
CA VAL A 165 -15.12 -2.91 6.19
C VAL A 165 -15.61 -2.53 7.59
N PHE A 166 -14.69 -2.30 8.52
CA PHE A 166 -15.06 -1.93 9.89
C PHE A 166 -15.80 -0.59 9.92
N ARG A 167 -15.30 0.42 9.20
CA ARG A 167 -15.91 1.77 9.15
C ARG A 167 -17.25 1.77 8.43
N GLU A 168 -17.38 1.09 7.30
CA GLU A 168 -18.62 1.03 6.55
C GLU A 168 -19.69 0.25 7.32
N PHE A 169 -19.32 -0.85 7.96
CA PHE A 169 -20.24 -1.65 8.75
C PHE A 169 -20.85 -0.87 9.93
N PHE A 170 -19.99 -0.22 10.74
CA PHE A 170 -20.45 0.54 11.90
C PHE A 170 -20.96 1.95 11.57
N GLY A 171 -20.51 2.56 10.48
CA GLY A 171 -20.90 3.91 10.09
C GLY A 171 -22.21 3.97 9.33
N SER A 172 -22.29 3.24 8.22
CA SER A 172 -23.45 3.27 7.31
C SER A 172 -24.37 2.07 7.44
N GLY A 173 -23.92 0.98 8.09
CA GLY A 173 -24.71 -0.27 8.14
C GLY A 173 -24.82 -0.98 6.80
N THR A 174 -24.00 -0.56 5.83
CA THR A 174 -23.88 -1.15 4.49
C THR A 174 -22.56 -1.89 4.35
N LEU A 175 -22.44 -2.79 3.41
CA LEU A 175 -21.20 -3.42 3.01
C LEU A 175 -21.21 -3.53 1.49
N TYR A 176 -20.24 -2.88 0.84
CA TYR A 176 -20.15 -2.81 -0.63
C TYR A 176 -21.42 -2.24 -1.29
N GLY A 177 -22.11 -1.28 -0.64
CA GLY A 177 -23.36 -0.68 -1.10
C GLY A 177 -24.62 -1.52 -0.82
N PHE A 178 -24.51 -2.74 -0.30
CA PHE A 178 -25.65 -3.55 0.10
C PHE A 178 -26.00 -3.29 1.57
N LYS A 179 -27.29 -3.01 1.84
CA LYS A 179 -27.79 -2.83 3.20
C LYS A 179 -27.88 -4.20 3.90
N ILE A 180 -26.89 -4.51 4.73
CA ILE A 180 -26.83 -5.81 5.45
C ILE A 180 -27.49 -5.71 6.82
N LEU A 181 -27.52 -4.54 7.44
CA LEU A 181 -28.11 -4.36 8.76
C LEU A 181 -29.65 -4.42 8.74
N GLU A 182 -30.31 -4.08 7.62
CA GLU A 182 -31.80 -4.19 7.51
C GLU A 182 -32.31 -5.63 7.69
N PRO A 183 -31.78 -6.64 6.97
CA PRO A 183 -32.26 -8.02 7.12
C PRO A 183 -31.83 -8.68 8.43
N LEU A 184 -30.85 -8.14 9.16
CA LEU A 184 -30.41 -8.67 10.46
C LEU A 184 -31.27 -8.17 11.63
N GLY A 185 -32.23 -7.23 11.40
CA GLY A 185 -33.09 -6.71 12.46
C GLY A 185 -32.39 -5.89 13.54
N LEU A 186 -31.16 -5.42 13.29
CA LEU A 186 -30.45 -4.61 14.28
C LEU A 186 -31.07 -3.23 14.49
N TYR A 187 -31.78 -2.71 13.48
CA TYR A 187 -32.57 -1.47 13.63
C TYR A 187 -33.75 -1.62 14.59
N ASP A 188 -34.34 -2.79 14.69
CA ASP A 188 -35.41 -3.09 15.65
C ASP A 188 -34.91 -3.17 17.11
N LEU A 189 -33.59 -3.40 17.29
CA LEU A 189 -32.89 -3.36 18.59
C LEU A 189 -32.47 -1.93 19.00
N GLY A 190 -32.80 -0.90 18.20
CA GLY A 190 -32.49 0.51 18.50
C GLY A 190 -31.12 0.97 18.05
N TYR A 191 -30.45 0.26 17.13
CA TYR A 191 -29.19 0.71 16.56
C TYR A 191 -29.41 1.91 15.63
N MET A 192 -28.77 3.03 15.93
CA MET A 192 -28.72 4.21 15.06
C MET A 192 -27.34 4.27 14.39
N ASN A 193 -27.32 4.54 13.08
CA ASN A 193 -26.07 4.68 12.32
C ASN A 193 -25.16 5.73 12.98
N ASN A 194 -23.95 5.32 13.31
CA ASN A 194 -23.00 6.19 13.98
C ASN A 194 -22.14 6.96 12.96
N ASN A 195 -22.62 8.13 12.56
CA ASN A 195 -21.90 9.01 11.61
C ASN A 195 -20.50 9.44 12.09
N MET A 196 -20.20 9.33 13.38
CA MET A 196 -18.83 9.58 13.87
C MET A 196 -17.81 8.59 13.34
N MET A 197 -18.23 7.35 13.01
CA MET A 197 -17.35 6.33 12.44
C MET A 197 -16.84 6.70 11.03
N ILE A 198 -17.60 7.52 10.30
CA ILE A 198 -17.24 7.99 8.96
C ILE A 198 -16.15 9.08 9.02
N LEU A 199 -16.02 9.78 10.15
CA LEU A 199 -15.05 10.85 10.32
C LEU A 199 -13.59 10.34 10.34
N PRO A 200 -12.63 11.12 9.83
CA PRO A 200 -11.20 10.75 9.80
C PRO A 200 -10.61 10.37 11.16
N PRO A 201 -10.95 11.02 12.31
CA PRO A 201 -10.41 10.64 13.60
C PRO A 201 -10.69 9.18 13.99
N MET A 202 -11.86 8.64 13.64
CA MET A 202 -12.19 7.25 13.94
C MET A 202 -11.38 6.25 13.10
N ALA A 203 -11.00 6.64 11.87
CA ALA A 203 -10.07 5.83 11.09
C ALA A 203 -8.71 5.68 11.79
N LEU A 204 -8.20 6.78 12.37
CA LEU A 204 -6.94 6.78 13.10
C LEU A 204 -7.02 5.87 14.34
N ILE A 205 -8.12 5.94 15.09
CA ILE A 205 -8.37 5.06 16.25
C ILE A 205 -8.43 3.60 15.83
N THR A 206 -9.16 3.30 14.75
CA THR A 206 -9.29 1.93 14.21
C THR A 206 -7.93 1.36 13.79
N VAL A 207 -7.14 2.14 13.04
CA VAL A 207 -5.78 1.75 12.66
C VAL A 207 -4.90 1.58 13.89
N GLY A 208 -5.00 2.48 14.88
CA GLY A 208 -4.26 2.38 16.16
C GLY A 208 -4.59 1.10 16.93
N ILE A 209 -5.84 0.70 17.00
CA ILE A 209 -6.27 -0.56 17.61
C ILE A 209 -5.69 -1.76 16.85
N ILE A 210 -5.72 -1.75 15.52
CA ILE A 210 -5.15 -2.82 14.69
C ILE A 210 -3.65 -2.95 14.97
N ILE A 211 -2.91 -1.83 15.00
CA ILE A 211 -1.48 -1.81 15.32
C ILE A 211 -1.23 -2.36 16.73
N TRP A 212 -2.03 -1.95 17.69
CA TRP A 212 -1.89 -2.42 19.07
C TRP A 212 -2.11 -3.93 19.18
N VAL A 213 -3.16 -4.46 18.55
CA VAL A 213 -3.45 -5.91 18.53
C VAL A 213 -2.33 -6.69 17.85
N GLN A 214 -1.81 -6.19 16.73
CA GLN A 214 -0.71 -6.85 16.00
C GLN A 214 0.57 -6.87 16.85
N ARG A 215 0.93 -5.76 17.49
CA ARG A 215 2.11 -5.70 18.39
C ARG A 215 1.94 -6.56 19.64
N ALA A 216 0.73 -6.65 20.19
CA ALA A 216 0.43 -7.52 21.33
C ALA A 216 0.59 -9.01 20.97
N ARG A 217 0.27 -9.39 19.73
CA ARG A 217 0.49 -10.78 19.24
C ARG A 217 1.95 -11.08 18.95
N ASN A 218 2.69 -10.09 18.44
CA ASN A 218 4.07 -10.26 18.01
C ASN A 218 5.01 -9.41 18.86
N THR A 219 5.46 -9.97 19.99
CA THR A 219 6.33 -9.29 20.96
C THR A 219 7.68 -8.86 20.37
N LYS A 220 8.09 -9.42 19.22
CA LYS A 220 9.32 -9.01 18.52
C LYS A 220 9.21 -7.62 17.91
N LEU A 221 8.00 -7.09 17.72
CA LEU A 221 7.74 -5.75 17.18
C LEU A 221 7.70 -4.68 18.28
N ILE A 222 7.80 -5.08 19.55
CA ILE A 222 7.91 -4.15 20.68
C ILE A 222 9.37 -3.76 20.79
N GLU A 223 9.68 -2.50 20.48
CA GLU A 223 11.00 -1.94 20.75
C GLU A 223 11.24 -2.03 22.25
N ALA A 224 12.25 -2.81 22.65
CA ALA A 224 12.75 -2.82 24.02
C ALA A 224 13.46 -1.48 24.26
N ASN A 225 12.87 -0.62 25.10
CA ASN A 225 13.55 0.54 25.68
C ASN A 225 14.68 0.10 26.59
#